data_cea24768e5910354641db102730ce1e1
#
_entry.id   cea24768e5910354641db102730ce1e1
#
_cell.length_a   1.000
_cell.length_b   1.000
_cell.length_c   1.000
_cell.angle_alpha   90.00
_cell.angle_beta   90.00
_cell.angle_gamma   90.00
#
_symmetry.space_group_name_H-M   'P 1'
#
loop_
_entity.id
_entity.type
_entity.pdbx_description
1 polymer ?
#
loop_
_entity_poly.entity_id
_entity_poly.type
_entity_poly.pdbx_seq_one_letter_code
_entity_poly.pdbx_strand_id
1 'polypeptide(L)'
;MVIQQSSKRKMDARSTWEITFTVQDLEGLSLPHNDALVLSIPFQQKLVRRVLVDQGSSAENLFYSAFKALGLSKDQLTSVEAPLIGFTGIPVYPLGKIVLPVYASSVKLDVEFIVVSSPSPYNAILGRNWLYGMRAVASTLHQCVRFIGESRRQETIRGDQVASKKCFVNSVRGNGKANEVQSIEVPGLLDETTPGEETGEAL
;
A
#
# COMPACT_ATOMS: atom_id res chain seq x y z
N MET A 1 21.58 -4.32 -6.21
CA MET A 1 20.22 -4.25 -5.66
C MET A 1 19.49 -5.53 -6.08
N VAL A 2 19.45 -6.52 -5.20
CA VAL A 2 18.83 -7.82 -5.51
C VAL A 2 17.40 -7.75 -5.02
N ILE A 3 16.45 -7.67 -5.96
CA ILE A 3 15.04 -7.84 -5.67
C ILE A 3 14.85 -9.32 -5.37
N GLN A 4 14.63 -9.67 -4.11
CA GLN A 4 14.25 -11.00 -3.71
C GLN A 4 12.85 -11.26 -4.25
N GLN A 5 12.77 -12.04 -5.33
CA GLN A 5 11.55 -12.37 -6.03
C GLN A 5 10.70 -13.31 -5.17
N SER A 6 9.70 -12.76 -4.52
CA SER A 6 8.52 -13.50 -4.12
C SER A 6 7.91 -14.13 -5.38
N SER A 7 7.83 -15.46 -5.38
CA SER A 7 7.13 -16.35 -6.32
C SER A 7 6.76 -15.73 -7.69
N LYS A 8 7.61 -15.96 -8.70
CA LYS A 8 7.29 -15.65 -10.10
C LYS A 8 6.04 -16.42 -10.52
N ARG A 9 4.90 -15.77 -10.62
CA ARG A 9 3.75 -16.32 -11.35
C ARG A 9 4.19 -16.57 -12.78
N LYS A 10 4.27 -17.85 -13.21
CA LYS A 10 4.55 -18.21 -14.61
C LYS A 10 3.50 -17.56 -15.49
N MET A 11 3.92 -16.71 -16.39
CA MET A 11 3.06 -16.09 -17.40
C MET A 11 2.75 -17.16 -18.45
N ASP A 12 1.49 -17.61 -18.51
CA ASP A 12 1.00 -18.39 -19.64
C ASP A 12 0.82 -17.45 -20.83
N ALA A 13 1.62 -17.61 -21.86
CA ALA A 13 1.68 -16.73 -23.02
C ALA A 13 0.40 -16.74 -23.89
N ARG A 14 -0.65 -17.47 -23.48
CA ARG A 14 -1.90 -17.64 -24.23
C ARG A 14 -3.13 -16.98 -23.59
N SER A 15 -3.03 -16.42 -22.39
CA SER A 15 -4.15 -15.69 -21.78
C SER A 15 -3.94 -14.19 -21.94
N THR A 16 -4.66 -13.60 -22.86
CA THR A 16 -4.78 -12.13 -22.97
C THR A 16 -5.62 -11.64 -21.79
N TRP A 17 -4.95 -11.12 -20.75
CA TRP A 17 -5.61 -10.42 -19.67
C TRP A 17 -5.73 -8.97 -20.08
N GLU A 18 -6.96 -8.49 -20.18
CA GLU A 18 -7.24 -7.11 -20.53
C GLU A 18 -7.62 -6.34 -19.29
N ILE A 19 -6.97 -5.20 -19.07
CA ILE A 19 -7.35 -4.21 -18.06
C ILE A 19 -7.95 -3.03 -18.80
N THR A 20 -9.24 -2.79 -18.59
CA THR A 20 -9.99 -1.74 -19.29
C THR A 20 -10.52 -0.70 -18.32
N PHE A 21 -10.60 0.55 -18.78
CA PHE A 21 -11.27 1.65 -18.09
C PHE A 21 -12.36 2.21 -19.00
N THR A 22 -13.50 2.57 -18.43
CA THR A 22 -14.68 3.03 -19.17
C THR A 22 -15.26 4.29 -18.54
N VAL A 23 -16.16 4.95 -19.25
CA VAL A 23 -16.87 6.13 -18.73
C VAL A 23 -17.66 5.81 -17.45
N GLN A 24 -18.16 4.58 -17.31
CA GLN A 24 -18.85 4.14 -16.09
C GLN A 24 -17.96 4.16 -14.85
N ASP A 25 -16.66 4.08 -15.03
CA ASP A 25 -15.72 4.17 -13.91
C ASP A 25 -15.64 5.58 -13.30
N LEU A 26 -16.15 6.58 -14.01
CA LEU A 26 -16.24 7.96 -13.54
C LEU A 26 -17.48 8.22 -12.69
N GLU A 27 -18.41 7.27 -12.60
CA GLU A 27 -19.60 7.42 -11.76
C GLU A 27 -19.23 7.61 -10.30
N GLY A 28 -19.87 8.60 -9.66
CA GLY A 28 -19.62 8.97 -8.27
C GLY A 28 -18.38 9.85 -8.05
N LEU A 29 -17.61 10.17 -9.09
CA LEU A 29 -16.51 11.12 -9.02
C LEU A 29 -16.97 12.56 -9.25
N SER A 30 -16.37 13.49 -8.49
CA SER A 30 -16.53 14.92 -8.73
C SER A 30 -15.64 15.35 -9.89
N LEU A 31 -16.22 15.69 -11.03
CA LEU A 31 -15.51 16.11 -12.24
C LEU A 31 -15.76 17.62 -12.52
N PRO A 32 -14.81 18.34 -13.18
CA PRO A 32 -13.44 17.89 -13.46
C PRO A 32 -12.58 17.86 -12.20
N HIS A 33 -11.53 17.03 -12.18
CA HIS A 33 -10.60 16.94 -11.04
C HIS A 33 -9.16 16.65 -11.50
N ASN A 34 -8.22 16.95 -10.61
CA ASN A 34 -6.82 16.57 -10.69
C ASN A 34 -6.33 15.95 -9.37
N ASP A 35 -7.25 15.28 -8.67
CA ASP A 35 -6.98 14.70 -7.37
C ASP A 35 -5.93 13.58 -7.46
N ALA A 36 -5.02 13.53 -6.48
CA ALA A 36 -4.12 12.41 -6.32
C ALA A 36 -4.89 11.11 -6.05
N LEU A 37 -4.36 9.99 -6.48
CA LEU A 37 -4.97 8.68 -6.19
C LEU A 37 -4.59 8.24 -4.78
N VAL A 38 -5.55 8.30 -3.87
CA VAL A 38 -5.38 8.01 -2.45
C VAL A 38 -6.27 6.83 -2.07
N LEU A 39 -5.68 5.79 -1.51
CA LEU A 39 -6.36 4.55 -1.15
C LEU A 39 -6.54 4.41 0.37
N SER A 40 -7.51 3.56 0.73
CA SER A 40 -7.58 2.91 2.03
C SER A 40 -7.39 1.42 1.81
N ILE A 41 -6.31 0.84 2.33
CA ILE A 41 -5.88 -0.52 2.01
C ILE A 41 -5.27 -1.19 3.25
N PRO A 42 -5.55 -2.50 3.48
CA PRO A 42 -5.02 -3.20 4.64
C PRO A 42 -3.50 -3.46 4.53
N PHE A 43 -2.77 -3.11 5.59
CA PHE A 43 -1.41 -3.54 5.86
C PHE A 43 -1.45 -4.46 7.07
N GLN A 44 -0.99 -5.70 6.94
CA GLN A 44 -1.21 -6.72 7.95
C GLN A 44 -2.73 -6.84 8.26
N GLN A 45 -3.12 -6.66 9.51
CA GLN A 45 -4.51 -6.73 9.98
C GLN A 45 -5.12 -5.34 10.26
N LYS A 46 -4.52 -4.27 9.73
CA LYS A 46 -4.98 -2.90 9.98
C LYS A 46 -5.26 -2.15 8.68
N LEU A 47 -6.40 -1.48 8.62
CA LEU A 47 -6.72 -0.58 7.51
C LEU A 47 -5.87 0.68 7.61
N VAL A 48 -5.02 0.89 6.63
CA VAL A 48 -4.24 2.12 6.49
C VAL A 48 -4.95 3.03 5.50
N ARG A 49 -5.40 4.18 5.97
CA ARG A 49 -6.00 5.22 5.14
C ARG A 49 -4.93 6.17 4.63
N ARG A 50 -5.28 6.98 3.64
CA ARG A 50 -4.40 8.00 3.05
C ARG A 50 -3.07 7.40 2.56
N VAL A 51 -3.19 6.32 1.81
CA VAL A 51 -2.08 5.70 1.08
C VAL A 51 -2.06 6.29 -0.32
N LEU A 52 -1.02 7.07 -0.62
CA LEU A 52 -0.83 7.67 -1.94
C LEU A 52 -0.31 6.61 -2.92
N VAL A 53 -0.91 6.52 -4.09
CA VAL A 53 -0.34 5.77 -5.21
C VAL A 53 0.47 6.73 -6.08
N ASP A 54 1.78 6.55 -6.10
CA ASP A 54 2.72 7.42 -6.83
C ASP A 54 3.54 6.62 -7.85
N GLN A 55 3.15 6.69 -9.12
CA GLN A 55 3.85 6.03 -10.22
C GLN A 55 5.25 6.62 -10.47
N GLY A 56 5.54 7.80 -9.97
CA GLY A 56 6.85 8.45 -10.04
C GLY A 56 7.84 7.91 -9.00
N SER A 57 7.36 7.35 -7.89
CA SER A 57 8.21 6.85 -6.82
C SER A 57 8.82 5.48 -7.16
N SER A 58 10.12 5.34 -6.90
CA SER A 58 10.87 4.07 -7.02
C SER A 58 10.94 3.29 -5.70
N ALA A 59 10.42 3.86 -4.62
CA ALA A 59 10.41 3.27 -3.29
C ALA A 59 9.02 3.37 -2.68
N GLU A 60 8.64 2.37 -1.92
CA GLU A 60 7.46 2.41 -1.05
C GLU A 60 7.86 3.05 0.29
N ASN A 61 7.13 4.08 0.70
CA ASN A 61 7.42 4.80 1.92
C ASN A 61 6.33 4.58 2.97
N LEU A 62 6.75 4.35 4.22
CA LEU A 62 5.87 4.33 5.37
C LEU A 62 6.29 5.44 6.32
N PHE A 63 5.39 6.38 6.58
CA PHE A 63 5.69 7.49 7.48
C PHE A 63 5.69 7.01 8.93
N TYR A 64 6.63 7.51 9.73
CA TYR A 64 6.87 7.01 11.10
C TYR A 64 5.65 7.10 12.02
N SER A 65 4.78 8.08 11.82
CA SER A 65 3.50 8.17 12.54
C SER A 65 2.61 6.95 12.30
N ALA A 66 2.50 6.53 11.04
CA ALA A 66 1.73 5.35 10.63
C ALA A 66 2.43 4.06 11.10
N PHE A 67 3.76 3.99 11.00
CA PHE A 67 4.54 2.88 11.52
C PHE A 67 4.24 2.63 13.01
N LYS A 68 4.23 3.68 13.84
CA LYS A 68 3.84 3.57 15.26
C LYS A 68 2.38 3.17 15.45
N ALA A 69 1.47 3.73 14.66
CA ALA A 69 0.04 3.42 14.74
C ALA A 69 -0.27 1.97 14.32
N LEU A 70 0.58 1.37 13.48
CA LEU A 70 0.55 -0.06 13.18
C LEU A 70 0.99 -0.93 14.37
N GLY A 71 1.56 -0.34 15.42
CA GLY A 71 2.08 -1.07 16.59
C GLY A 71 3.47 -1.67 16.35
N LEU A 72 4.17 -1.17 15.33
CA LEU A 72 5.51 -1.64 14.99
C LEU A 72 6.57 -0.95 15.82
N SER A 73 7.69 -1.63 16.08
CA SER A 73 8.80 -1.16 16.90
C SER A 73 10.10 -1.05 16.08
N LYS A 74 11.00 -0.16 16.49
CA LYS A 74 12.22 0.15 15.73
C LYS A 74 13.20 -1.02 15.61
N ASP A 75 13.16 -1.95 16.53
CA ASP A 75 13.98 -3.17 16.52
C ASP A 75 13.59 -4.13 15.38
N GLN A 76 12.39 -3.95 14.80
CA GLN A 76 11.95 -4.69 13.60
C GLN A 76 12.50 -4.09 12.31
N LEU A 77 13.16 -2.92 12.38
CA LEU A 77 13.71 -2.27 11.19
C LEU A 77 15.07 -2.84 10.82
N THR A 78 15.26 -3.11 9.54
CA THR A 78 16.58 -3.39 8.97
C THR A 78 17.23 -2.07 8.55
N SER A 79 18.54 -1.93 8.78
CA SER A 79 19.28 -0.73 8.42
C SER A 79 19.26 -0.43 6.92
N VAL A 80 19.21 0.84 6.58
CA VAL A 80 19.33 1.37 5.20
C VAL A 80 20.36 2.52 5.25
N GLU A 81 21.44 2.38 4.49
CA GLU A 81 22.51 3.37 4.47
C GLU A 81 22.27 4.52 3.47
N ALA A 82 21.58 4.23 2.37
CA ALA A 82 21.34 5.20 1.32
C ALA A 82 20.17 6.13 1.65
N PRO A 83 20.36 7.47 1.50
CA PRO A 83 19.26 8.40 1.63
C PRO A 83 18.28 8.28 0.47
N LEU A 84 17.02 8.64 0.72
CA LEU A 84 16.04 8.89 -0.33
C LEU A 84 16.26 10.29 -0.89
N ILE A 85 16.31 10.39 -2.21
CA ILE A 85 16.42 11.67 -2.90
C ILE A 85 15.13 11.90 -3.68
N GLY A 86 14.38 12.91 -3.28
CA GLY A 86 13.18 13.35 -3.99
C GLY A 86 13.50 14.38 -5.07
N PHE A 87 12.45 14.92 -5.69
CA PHE A 87 12.56 15.91 -6.78
C PHE A 87 13.33 17.17 -6.39
N THR A 88 13.30 17.57 -5.15
CA THR A 88 14.04 18.76 -4.65
C THR A 88 15.53 18.55 -4.49
N GLY A 89 16.02 17.32 -4.64
CA GLY A 89 17.41 16.96 -4.39
C GLY A 89 17.82 16.92 -2.92
N ILE A 90 16.91 17.24 -2.00
CA ILE A 90 17.18 17.20 -0.55
C ILE A 90 17.16 15.76 -0.08
N PRO A 91 18.25 15.24 0.52
CA PRO A 91 18.27 13.86 1.01
C PRO A 91 17.39 13.69 2.26
N VAL A 92 16.61 12.62 2.29
CA VAL A 92 15.86 12.17 3.45
C VAL A 92 16.47 10.86 3.94
N TYR A 93 16.97 10.86 5.18
CA TYR A 93 17.58 9.67 5.77
C TYR A 93 16.50 8.77 6.38
N PRO A 94 16.43 7.49 5.95
CA PRO A 94 15.47 6.53 6.49
C PRO A 94 15.78 6.18 7.95
N LEU A 95 14.74 5.81 8.69
CA LEU A 95 14.90 5.14 9.99
C LEU A 95 15.30 3.66 9.83
N GLY A 96 15.03 3.09 8.68
CA GLY A 96 15.26 1.72 8.31
C GLY A 96 14.21 1.24 7.31
N LYS A 97 14.18 -0.06 7.05
CA LYS A 97 13.18 -0.70 6.18
C LYS A 97 12.50 -1.87 6.86
N ILE A 98 11.29 -2.18 6.44
CA ILE A 98 10.47 -3.28 6.93
C ILE A 98 9.65 -3.88 5.80
N VAL A 99 9.44 -5.18 5.84
CA VAL A 99 8.54 -5.88 4.91
C VAL A 99 7.20 -6.09 5.59
N LEU A 100 6.13 -5.61 4.96
CA LEU A 100 4.76 -5.77 5.47
C LEU A 100 3.87 -6.37 4.40
N PRO A 101 2.95 -7.29 4.76
CA PRO A 101 1.93 -7.76 3.85
C PRO A 101 0.90 -6.65 3.59
N VAL A 102 0.67 -6.37 2.32
CA VAL A 102 -0.35 -5.46 1.80
C VAL A 102 -1.41 -6.27 1.08
N TYR A 103 -2.67 -6.08 1.46
CA TYR A 103 -3.79 -6.83 0.91
C TYR A 103 -4.57 -5.96 -0.07
N ALA A 104 -4.62 -6.38 -1.30
CA ALA A 104 -5.32 -5.72 -2.39
C ALA A 104 -6.42 -6.65 -2.90
N SER A 105 -7.61 -6.55 -2.31
CA SER A 105 -8.72 -7.45 -2.60
C SER A 105 -8.29 -8.93 -2.46
N SER A 106 -8.28 -9.73 -3.52
CA SER A 106 -7.88 -11.14 -3.47
C SER A 106 -6.36 -11.36 -3.46
N VAL A 107 -5.55 -10.31 -3.67
CA VAL A 107 -4.09 -10.43 -3.79
C VAL A 107 -3.39 -9.94 -2.54
N LYS A 108 -2.51 -10.77 -1.98
CA LYS A 108 -1.55 -10.41 -0.94
C LYS A 108 -0.17 -10.21 -1.57
N LEU A 109 0.48 -9.11 -1.25
CA LEU A 109 1.87 -8.86 -1.66
C LEU A 109 2.69 -8.42 -0.46
N ASP A 110 3.83 -9.06 -0.24
CA ASP A 110 4.81 -8.60 0.74
C ASP A 110 5.60 -7.44 0.15
N VAL A 111 5.50 -6.28 0.80
CA VAL A 111 6.01 -5.00 0.31
C VAL A 111 7.09 -4.49 1.26
N GLU A 112 8.27 -4.19 0.70
CA GLU A 112 9.36 -3.57 1.46
C GLU A 112 9.13 -2.06 1.53
N PHE A 113 8.87 -1.55 2.73
CA PHE A 113 8.70 -0.13 3.00
C PHE A 113 9.96 0.47 3.58
N ILE A 114 10.32 1.65 3.10
CA ILE A 114 11.31 2.52 3.72
C ILE A 114 10.59 3.42 4.73
N VAL A 115 10.99 3.33 6.00
CA VAL A 115 10.38 4.10 7.08
C VAL A 115 11.08 5.45 7.21
N VAL A 116 10.30 6.53 7.08
CA VAL A 116 10.81 7.91 7.11
C VAL A 116 10.15 8.74 8.19
N SER A 117 10.96 9.58 8.87
CA SER A 117 10.48 10.51 9.91
C SER A 117 10.34 11.92 9.33
N SER A 118 9.42 12.06 8.38
CA SER A 118 9.08 13.36 7.78
C SER A 118 7.60 13.65 7.96
N PRO A 119 7.22 14.91 8.19
CA PRO A 119 5.81 15.30 8.17
C PRO A 119 5.18 14.98 6.81
N SER A 120 4.01 14.37 6.83
CA SER A 120 3.27 14.06 5.60
C SER A 120 1.78 14.00 5.88
N PRO A 121 0.93 14.45 4.95
CA PRO A 121 -0.51 14.24 5.03
C PRO A 121 -0.90 12.79 4.71
N TYR A 122 0.04 12.01 4.16
CA TYR A 122 -0.14 10.58 3.84
C TYR A 122 0.43 9.70 4.94
N ASN A 123 -0.09 8.50 5.07
CA ASN A 123 0.42 7.46 5.95
C ASN A 123 1.48 6.59 5.27
N ALA A 124 1.31 6.35 3.97
CA ALA A 124 2.25 5.60 3.15
C ALA A 124 2.19 6.06 1.69
N ILE A 125 3.23 5.70 0.94
CA ILE A 125 3.29 5.84 -0.52
C ILE A 125 3.54 4.46 -1.10
N LEU A 126 2.71 4.05 -2.04
CA LEU A 126 2.90 2.86 -2.87
C LEU A 126 3.37 3.30 -4.25
N GLY A 127 4.58 2.90 -4.58
CA GLY A 127 5.28 3.29 -5.80
C GLY A 127 5.23 2.24 -6.90
N ARG A 128 6.22 2.32 -7.80
CA ARG A 128 6.30 1.44 -8.97
C ARG A 128 6.50 -0.03 -8.61
N ASN A 129 7.26 -0.34 -7.54
CA ASN A 129 7.54 -1.74 -7.21
C ASN A 129 6.25 -2.47 -6.79
N TRP A 130 5.38 -1.79 -6.01
CA TRP A 130 4.08 -2.34 -5.65
C TRP A 130 3.19 -2.52 -6.89
N LEU A 131 3.04 -1.47 -7.72
CA LEU A 131 2.25 -1.55 -8.95
C LEU A 131 2.76 -2.65 -9.89
N TYR A 132 4.07 -2.78 -10.02
CA TYR A 132 4.69 -3.82 -10.82
C TYR A 132 4.46 -5.22 -10.24
N GLY A 133 4.65 -5.38 -8.92
CA GLY A 133 4.38 -6.65 -8.22
C GLY A 133 2.93 -7.09 -8.34
N MET A 134 2.00 -6.15 -8.27
CA MET A 134 0.57 -6.36 -8.47
C MET A 134 0.20 -6.57 -9.94
N ARG A 135 1.08 -6.22 -10.91
CA ARG A 135 0.76 -6.09 -12.33
C ARG A 135 -0.45 -5.19 -12.53
N ALA A 136 -0.48 -4.09 -11.79
CA ALA A 136 -1.59 -3.18 -11.71
C ALA A 136 -1.39 -1.95 -12.59
N VAL A 137 -2.51 -1.40 -13.03
CA VAL A 137 -2.59 -0.11 -13.72
C VAL A 137 -3.34 0.86 -12.83
N ALA A 138 -2.70 1.96 -12.48
CA ALA A 138 -3.31 3.06 -11.74
C ALA A 138 -3.83 4.12 -12.71
N SER A 139 -5.08 4.55 -12.51
CA SER A 139 -5.67 5.65 -13.25
C SER A 139 -6.14 6.74 -12.31
N THR A 140 -5.46 7.89 -12.37
CA THR A 140 -5.86 9.08 -11.61
C THR A 140 -7.18 9.65 -12.13
N LEU A 141 -7.43 9.60 -13.45
CA LEU A 141 -8.71 10.05 -14.02
C LEU A 141 -9.90 9.26 -13.45
N HIS A 142 -9.77 7.92 -13.38
CA HIS A 142 -10.85 7.04 -12.89
C HIS A 142 -10.76 6.78 -11.38
N GLN A 143 -9.80 7.42 -10.70
CA GLN A 143 -9.57 7.28 -9.27
C GLN A 143 -9.57 5.82 -8.79
N CYS A 144 -8.83 4.96 -9.49
CA CYS A 144 -8.73 3.55 -9.13
C CYS A 144 -7.43 2.88 -9.60
N VAL A 145 -7.13 1.75 -8.97
CA VAL A 145 -6.10 0.80 -9.38
C VAL A 145 -6.78 -0.47 -9.84
N ARG A 146 -6.42 -0.97 -11.02
CA ARG A 146 -6.92 -2.23 -11.60
C ARG A 146 -5.82 -3.24 -11.79
N PHE A 147 -6.13 -4.49 -11.53
CA PHE A 147 -5.22 -5.62 -11.67
C PHE A 147 -6.02 -6.89 -11.91
N ILE A 148 -5.32 -7.96 -12.27
CA ILE A 148 -5.93 -9.28 -12.39
C ILE A 148 -5.73 -10.03 -11.08
N GLY A 149 -6.83 -10.33 -10.40
CA GLY A 149 -6.85 -11.04 -9.13
C GLY A 149 -6.55 -12.53 -9.24
N GLU A 150 -6.65 -13.25 -8.13
CA GLU A 150 -6.39 -14.69 -8.07
C GLU A 150 -7.39 -15.51 -8.88
N SER A 151 -8.64 -15.06 -8.93
CA SER A 151 -9.69 -15.67 -9.75
C SER A 151 -9.51 -15.46 -11.25
N ARG A 152 -8.40 -14.84 -11.66
CA ARG A 152 -8.12 -14.45 -13.04
C ARG A 152 -9.15 -13.46 -13.63
N ARG A 153 -9.82 -12.70 -12.79
CA ARG A 153 -10.73 -11.61 -13.16
C ARG A 153 -10.11 -10.27 -12.83
N GLN A 154 -10.54 -9.24 -13.55
CA GLN A 154 -10.19 -7.88 -13.23
C GLN A 154 -10.78 -7.48 -11.87
N GLU A 155 -9.94 -6.99 -10.98
CA GLU A 155 -10.31 -6.43 -9.69
C GLU A 155 -9.96 -4.94 -9.65
N THR A 156 -10.66 -4.19 -8.80
CA THR A 156 -10.53 -2.73 -8.72
C THR A 156 -10.46 -2.30 -7.27
N ILE A 157 -9.46 -1.48 -6.94
CA ILE A 157 -9.40 -0.72 -5.70
C ILE A 157 -9.74 0.71 -6.02
N ARG A 158 -10.80 1.26 -5.40
CA ARG A 158 -11.24 2.64 -5.60
C ARG A 158 -10.45 3.59 -4.71
N GLY A 159 -10.13 4.75 -5.26
CA GLY A 159 -9.57 5.88 -4.53
C GLY A 159 -10.64 6.64 -3.74
N ASP A 160 -10.17 7.44 -2.81
CA ASP A 160 -10.98 8.34 -1.98
C ASP A 160 -10.63 9.79 -2.31
N GLN A 161 -11.46 10.43 -3.16
CA GLN A 161 -11.29 11.84 -3.53
C GLN A 161 -11.43 12.79 -2.32
N VAL A 162 -12.24 12.43 -1.33
CA VAL A 162 -12.42 13.27 -0.13
C VAL A 162 -11.13 13.26 0.69
N ALA A 163 -10.54 12.08 0.88
CA ALA A 163 -9.25 11.95 1.54
C ALA A 163 -8.14 12.65 0.75
N SER A 164 -8.13 12.53 -0.59
CA SER A 164 -7.17 13.21 -1.46
C SER A 164 -7.22 14.73 -1.28
N LYS A 165 -8.40 15.33 -1.36
CA LYS A 165 -8.62 16.78 -1.16
C LYS A 165 -8.17 17.22 0.24
N LYS A 166 -8.48 16.44 1.29
CA LYS A 166 -8.01 16.72 2.65
C LYS A 166 -6.49 16.68 2.76
N CYS A 167 -5.84 15.68 2.15
CA CYS A 167 -4.39 15.58 2.11
C CYS A 167 -3.77 16.79 1.42
N PHE A 168 -4.31 17.21 0.28
CA PHE A 168 -3.84 18.41 -0.43
C PHE A 168 -3.94 19.68 0.45
N VAL A 169 -5.10 19.94 1.06
CA VAL A 169 -5.28 21.10 1.96
C VAL A 169 -4.30 21.06 3.13
N ASN A 170 -4.07 19.89 3.73
CA ASN A 170 -3.13 19.73 4.83
C ASN A 170 -1.67 19.96 4.39
N SER A 171 -1.31 19.57 3.18
CA SER A 171 0.01 19.85 2.62
C SER A 171 0.27 21.36 2.49
N VAL A 172 -0.70 22.09 1.96
CA VAL A 172 -0.58 23.55 1.75
C VAL A 172 -0.54 24.31 3.09
N ARG A 173 -1.27 23.83 4.09
CA ARG A 173 -1.32 24.48 5.42
C ARG A 173 -0.16 24.11 6.35
N GLY A 174 0.75 23.27 5.94
CA GLY A 174 1.86 22.77 6.77
C GLY A 174 1.40 21.86 7.94
N ASN A 175 0.13 21.46 7.99
CA ASN A 175 -0.43 20.63 9.05
C ASN A 175 -0.32 19.13 8.70
N GLY A 176 0.90 18.61 8.65
CA GLY A 176 1.18 17.21 8.37
C GLY A 176 0.80 16.25 9.50
N LYS A 177 -0.39 16.34 10.09
CA LYS A 177 -0.88 15.33 11.04
C LYS A 177 -1.60 14.22 10.30
N ALA A 178 -0.87 13.13 10.07
CA ALA A 178 -1.40 11.86 9.60
C ALA A 178 -1.63 10.95 10.80
N ASN A 179 -2.86 10.66 11.21
CA ASN A 179 -3.16 9.76 12.32
C ASN A 179 -4.51 9.07 12.13
N GLU A 180 -4.64 8.25 11.10
CA GLU A 180 -5.80 7.34 11.00
C GLU A 180 -5.34 5.98 10.50
N VAL A 181 -4.89 5.15 11.44
CA VAL A 181 -4.76 3.71 11.27
C VAL A 181 -5.82 3.09 12.16
N GLN A 182 -6.76 2.37 11.57
CA GLN A 182 -7.81 1.66 12.31
C GLN A 182 -7.56 0.17 12.24
N SER A 183 -7.67 -0.51 13.39
CA SER A 183 -7.72 -1.97 13.41
C SER A 183 -9.03 -2.41 12.76
N ILE A 184 -8.96 -3.36 11.83
CA ILE A 184 -10.11 -4.02 11.23
C ILE A 184 -9.86 -5.51 11.21
N GLU A 185 -10.92 -6.28 11.36
CA GLU A 185 -10.88 -7.69 11.01
C GLU A 185 -10.90 -7.79 9.48
N VAL A 186 -9.89 -8.42 8.89
CA VAL A 186 -9.88 -8.73 7.47
C VAL A 186 -10.55 -10.09 7.31
N PRO A 187 -11.74 -10.18 6.68
CA PRO A 187 -12.38 -11.46 6.46
C PRO A 187 -11.48 -12.38 5.63
N GLY A 188 -11.21 -13.57 6.16
CA GLY A 188 -10.42 -14.60 5.46
C GLY A 188 -8.97 -14.73 5.94
N LEU A 189 -8.49 -13.93 6.88
CA LEU A 189 -7.23 -14.19 7.58
C LEU A 189 -7.53 -15.09 8.80
N LEU A 190 -7.72 -16.39 8.58
CA LEU A 190 -7.74 -17.36 9.67
C LEU A 190 -6.31 -17.55 10.19
N ASP A 191 -6.17 -17.41 11.49
CA ASP A 191 -4.96 -17.69 12.26
C ASP A 191 -4.47 -19.13 11.95
N GLU A 192 -3.37 -19.26 11.25
CA GLU A 192 -2.61 -20.51 11.16
C GLU A 192 -1.60 -20.60 12.31
N THR A 193 -2.03 -20.39 13.56
CA THR A 193 -1.19 -20.71 14.72
C THR A 193 -2.06 -20.99 15.95
N THR A 194 -2.61 -22.19 16.02
CA THR A 194 -2.87 -22.84 17.30
C THR A 194 -2.18 -24.20 17.28
N PRO A 195 -1.04 -24.37 17.96
CA PRO A 195 -0.54 -25.72 18.24
C PRO A 195 -1.56 -26.38 19.17
N GLY A 196 -2.03 -27.55 18.78
CA GLY A 196 -2.93 -28.36 19.58
C GLY A 196 -2.32 -28.66 20.95
N GLU A 197 -3.03 -28.34 22.02
CA GLU A 197 -2.78 -28.91 23.32
C GLU A 197 -3.15 -30.40 23.25
N GLU A 198 -2.11 -31.26 23.23
CA GLU A 198 -2.26 -32.66 23.54
C GLU A 198 -2.57 -32.79 25.04
N THR A 199 -3.84 -33.02 25.35
CA THR A 199 -4.22 -33.51 26.66
C THR A 199 -3.82 -34.99 26.77
N GLY A 200 -2.65 -35.24 27.33
CA GLY A 200 -2.26 -36.58 27.78
C GLY A 200 -3.01 -36.92 29.07
N GLU A 201 -4.04 -37.75 28.98
CA GLU A 201 -4.52 -38.50 30.13
C GLU A 201 -3.56 -39.65 30.42
N ALA A 202 -2.98 -39.61 31.63
CA ALA A 202 -2.24 -40.73 32.19
C ALA A 202 -3.22 -41.66 32.94
N LEU A 203 -3.17 -42.93 32.64
CA LEU A 203 -3.56 -44.04 33.49
C LEU A 203 -2.32 -44.63 34.13
#